data_51089251690a4388fb159bd8ebe41231
#
_entry.id   51089251690a4388fb159bd8ebe41231
#
_cell.length_a   1.000
_cell.length_b   1.000
_cell.length_c   1.000
_cell.angle_alpha   90.00
_cell.angle_beta   90.00
_cell.angle_gamma   90.00
#
_symmetry.space_group_name_H-M   'P 1'
#
loop_
_entity.id
_entity.type
_entity.pdbx_description
1 polymer ?
#
loop_
_entity_poly.entity_id
_entity_poly.type
_entity_poly.pdbx_seq_one_letter_code
_entity_poly.pdbx_strand_id
1 'polypeptide(L)'
;IDKEKRRVAISYRLTIENPFEVFEKKYPIDTIIDTEVINKNEYSLFVKTNDIDIDLFLHCNDLTFLNNGEEELAKYKKGDKIKVKVLEIKTADQKIRVGMRQTKEDPFDWFKDKKVNQTITVKIISTDNKGLIVRPENCEMDFQIKKSQIAINAADARPSRFTGGERIDCAI
;
A
#
# COMPACT_ATOMS: atom_id res chain seq x y z
N ILE A 1 -27.14 9.94 -35.85
CA ILE A 1 -28.39 10.17 -36.59
C ILE A 1 -28.60 8.97 -37.50
N ASP A 2 -29.65 8.22 -37.28
CA ASP A 2 -30.07 7.11 -38.16
C ASP A 2 -31.13 7.65 -39.11
N LYS A 3 -30.71 7.89 -40.33
CA LYS A 3 -31.59 8.49 -41.36
C LYS A 3 -32.67 7.52 -41.85
N GLU A 4 -32.40 6.22 -41.83
CA GLU A 4 -33.35 5.20 -42.29
C GLU A 4 -34.50 5.01 -41.31
N LYS A 5 -34.17 5.01 -40.00
CA LYS A 5 -35.14 4.86 -38.90
C LYS A 5 -35.69 6.18 -38.36
N ARG A 6 -35.29 7.32 -38.97
CA ARG A 6 -35.65 8.67 -38.54
C ARG A 6 -35.47 8.89 -37.02
N ARG A 7 -34.36 8.35 -36.44
CA ARG A 7 -34.03 8.47 -35.05
C ARG A 7 -32.81 9.35 -34.86
N VAL A 8 -32.92 10.28 -33.92
CA VAL A 8 -31.84 11.13 -33.47
C VAL A 8 -31.59 10.82 -31.98
N ALA A 9 -30.40 10.35 -31.67
CA ALA A 9 -29.96 10.22 -30.30
C ALA A 9 -29.24 11.52 -29.92
N ILE A 10 -29.70 12.18 -28.86
CA ILE A 10 -29.11 13.39 -28.32
C ILE A 10 -28.45 12.99 -26.99
N SER A 11 -27.19 13.33 -26.83
CA SER A 11 -26.44 13.05 -25.61
C SER A 11 -25.90 14.34 -25.02
N TYR A 12 -26.39 14.71 -23.83
CA TYR A 12 -25.88 15.84 -23.07
C TYR A 12 -24.47 15.53 -22.52
N ARG A 13 -24.15 14.26 -22.32
CA ARG A 13 -22.82 13.81 -21.85
C ARG A 13 -21.69 14.19 -22.81
N LEU A 14 -21.96 14.28 -24.10
CA LEU A 14 -20.95 14.62 -25.11
C LEU A 14 -20.66 16.13 -25.19
N THR A 15 -21.45 16.99 -24.52
CA THR A 15 -21.23 18.43 -24.46
C THR A 15 -20.43 18.85 -23.24
N ILE A 16 -20.24 17.95 -22.28
CA ILE A 16 -19.46 18.21 -21.06
C ILE A 16 -18.09 17.55 -21.24
N GLU A 17 -17.03 18.30 -20.94
CA GLU A 17 -15.70 17.71 -20.87
C GLU A 17 -15.68 16.54 -19.88
N ASN A 18 -15.10 15.43 -20.31
CA ASN A 18 -15.00 14.26 -19.45
C ASN A 18 -14.10 14.60 -18.25
N PRO A 19 -14.62 14.59 -17.02
CA PRO A 19 -13.85 14.98 -15.85
C PRO A 19 -12.60 14.10 -15.67
N PHE A 20 -12.61 12.86 -16.16
CA PHE A 20 -11.45 11.95 -16.14
C PHE A 20 -10.34 12.39 -17.09
N GLU A 21 -10.67 12.99 -18.25
CA GLU A 21 -9.69 13.56 -19.17
C GLU A 21 -9.10 14.86 -18.61
N VAL A 22 -9.91 15.66 -17.93
CA VAL A 22 -9.45 16.87 -17.22
C VAL A 22 -8.49 16.46 -16.09
N PHE A 23 -8.83 15.40 -15.35
CA PHE A 23 -7.97 14.86 -14.31
C PHE A 23 -6.64 14.36 -14.87
N GLU A 24 -6.64 13.60 -15.97
CA GLU A 24 -5.44 13.07 -16.62
C GLU A 24 -4.50 14.20 -17.08
N LYS A 25 -5.05 15.27 -17.62
CA LYS A 25 -4.27 16.45 -18.04
C LYS A 25 -3.65 17.18 -16.86
N LYS A 26 -4.37 17.28 -15.73
CA LYS A 26 -3.93 18.00 -14.53
C LYS A 26 -2.99 17.16 -13.67
N TYR A 27 -3.28 15.87 -13.54
CA TYR A 27 -2.56 14.93 -12.69
C TYR A 27 -2.13 13.70 -13.51
N PRO A 28 -1.03 13.82 -14.26
CA PRO A 28 -0.51 12.67 -15.03
C PRO A 28 -0.09 11.52 -14.09
N ILE A 29 0.05 10.34 -14.67
CA ILE A 29 0.54 9.16 -13.96
C ILE A 29 1.86 9.51 -13.25
N ASP A 30 2.08 8.95 -12.08
CA ASP A 30 3.20 9.20 -11.17
C ASP A 30 3.16 10.53 -10.39
N THR A 31 2.13 11.33 -10.54
CA THR A 31 1.95 12.56 -9.74
C THR A 31 1.45 12.24 -8.33
N ILE A 32 2.02 12.92 -7.33
CA ILE A 32 1.57 12.84 -5.94
C ILE A 32 0.53 13.93 -5.71
N ILE A 33 -0.61 13.54 -5.17
CA ILE A 33 -1.74 14.43 -4.92
C ILE A 33 -2.23 14.28 -3.47
N ASP A 34 -2.72 15.39 -2.92
CA ASP A 34 -3.39 15.41 -1.62
C ASP A 34 -4.88 15.08 -1.82
N THR A 35 -5.35 14.10 -1.09
CA THR A 35 -6.72 13.59 -1.18
C THR A 35 -7.35 13.43 0.19
N GLU A 36 -8.67 13.37 0.22
CA GLU A 36 -9.47 13.13 1.42
C GLU A 36 -10.25 11.83 1.27
N VAL A 37 -10.29 11.03 2.33
CA VAL A 37 -11.05 9.78 2.37
C VAL A 37 -12.54 10.08 2.46
N ILE A 38 -13.30 9.68 1.43
CA ILE A 38 -14.74 9.86 1.38
C ILE A 38 -15.47 8.63 1.93
N ASN A 39 -15.01 7.47 1.51
CA ASN A 39 -15.65 6.20 1.84
C ASN A 39 -14.60 5.10 2.01
N LYS A 40 -15.00 4.04 2.69
CA LYS A 40 -14.15 2.89 2.99
C LYS A 40 -14.96 1.61 2.81
N ASN A 41 -14.34 0.63 2.12
CA ASN A 41 -14.82 -0.74 2.03
C ASN A 41 -13.85 -1.69 2.76
N GLU A 42 -14.15 -2.98 2.78
CA GLU A 42 -13.31 -4.01 3.42
C GLU A 42 -11.90 -4.08 2.80
N TYR A 43 -11.77 -3.81 1.50
CA TYR A 43 -10.51 -3.96 0.75
C TYR A 43 -10.01 -2.68 0.07
N SER A 44 -10.70 -1.55 0.25
CA SER A 44 -10.36 -0.32 -0.47
C SER A 44 -10.82 0.95 0.22
N LEU A 45 -10.12 2.04 -0.07
CA LEU A 45 -10.55 3.39 0.24
C LEU A 45 -10.97 4.11 -1.04
N PHE A 46 -12.02 4.89 -0.94
CA PHE A 46 -12.40 5.87 -1.95
C PHE A 46 -11.97 7.24 -1.47
N VAL A 47 -11.14 7.88 -2.26
CA VAL A 47 -10.58 9.18 -1.92
C VAL A 47 -10.89 10.19 -3.01
N LYS A 48 -10.92 11.46 -2.67
CA LYS A 48 -11.29 12.55 -3.56
C LYS A 48 -10.27 13.67 -3.49
N THR A 49 -10.03 14.33 -4.60
CA THR A 49 -9.27 15.59 -4.62
C THR A 49 -10.17 16.76 -4.30
N ASN A 50 -9.60 17.85 -3.76
CA ASN A 50 -10.37 19.05 -3.45
C ASN A 50 -10.82 19.81 -4.72
N ASP A 51 -10.15 19.56 -5.85
CA ASP A 51 -10.30 20.35 -7.07
C ASP A 51 -11.27 19.73 -8.08
N ILE A 52 -11.33 18.41 -8.14
CA ILE A 52 -12.09 17.67 -9.13
C ILE A 52 -12.95 16.64 -8.41
N ASP A 53 -14.26 16.67 -8.71
CA ASP A 53 -15.25 15.78 -8.09
C ASP A 53 -15.23 14.38 -8.75
N ILE A 54 -14.16 13.64 -8.51
CA ILE A 54 -13.99 12.28 -8.99
C ILE A 54 -13.55 11.39 -7.82
N ASP A 55 -14.15 10.21 -7.75
CA ASP A 55 -13.77 9.19 -6.79
C ASP A 55 -12.55 8.42 -7.31
N LEU A 56 -11.47 8.47 -6.53
CA LEU A 56 -10.25 7.73 -6.80
C LEU A 56 -10.25 6.45 -5.97
N PHE A 57 -9.78 5.37 -6.58
CA PHE A 57 -9.76 4.05 -5.97
C PHE A 57 -8.37 3.71 -5.43
N LEU A 58 -8.28 3.46 -4.12
CA LEU A 58 -7.08 3.01 -3.43
C LEU A 58 -7.30 1.62 -2.85
N HIS A 59 -6.64 0.62 -3.43
CA HIS A 59 -6.72 -0.76 -2.94
C HIS A 59 -5.86 -0.97 -1.69
N CYS A 60 -6.25 -1.87 -0.77
CA CYS A 60 -5.50 -2.17 0.45
C CYS A 60 -4.04 -2.58 0.18
N ASN A 61 -3.77 -3.30 -0.93
CA ASN A 61 -2.42 -3.68 -1.33
C ASN A 61 -1.55 -2.50 -1.77
N ASP A 62 -2.17 -1.39 -2.18
CA ASP A 62 -1.47 -0.17 -2.59
C ASP A 62 -1.34 0.84 -1.43
N LEU A 63 -1.83 0.48 -0.25
CA LEU A 63 -1.78 1.30 0.96
C LEU A 63 -0.43 1.15 1.68
N THR A 64 0.06 -0.08 1.77
CA THR A 64 1.29 -0.43 2.49
C THR A 64 2.12 -1.47 1.74
N PHE A 65 3.43 -1.50 2.03
CA PHE A 65 4.33 -2.56 1.57
C PHE A 65 4.17 -3.86 2.37
N LEU A 66 3.55 -3.79 3.54
CA LEU A 66 3.35 -4.94 4.43
C LEU A 66 2.09 -5.71 4.02
N ASN A 67 2.04 -7.01 4.33
CA ASN A 67 0.88 -7.87 4.05
C ASN A 67 -0.33 -7.62 4.96
N ASN A 68 -0.32 -6.54 5.73
CA ASN A 68 -1.36 -6.12 6.66
C ASN A 68 -2.21 -4.95 6.12
N GLY A 69 -2.42 -4.88 4.81
CA GLY A 69 -3.17 -3.80 4.16
C GLY A 69 -4.58 -3.61 4.74
N GLU A 70 -5.24 -4.67 5.19
CA GLU A 70 -6.56 -4.60 5.83
C GLU A 70 -6.50 -3.93 7.22
N GLU A 71 -5.47 -4.23 8.02
CA GLU A 71 -5.26 -3.60 9.32
C GLU A 71 -4.90 -2.12 9.18
N GLU A 72 -4.04 -1.80 8.22
CA GLU A 72 -3.71 -0.41 7.88
C GLU A 72 -4.95 0.35 7.41
N LEU A 73 -5.76 -0.27 6.56
CA LEU A 73 -7.01 0.30 6.08
C LEU A 73 -7.97 0.63 7.25
N ALA A 74 -7.96 -0.20 8.31
CA ALA A 74 -8.78 0.05 9.50
C ALA A 74 -8.44 1.35 10.23
N LYS A 75 -7.20 1.81 10.14
CA LYS A 75 -6.73 3.04 10.80
C LYS A 75 -7.31 4.32 10.18
N TYR A 76 -7.65 4.27 8.88
CA TYR A 76 -8.19 5.44 8.17
C TYR A 76 -9.69 5.59 8.39
N LYS A 77 -10.11 6.85 8.56
CA LYS A 77 -11.50 7.26 8.75
C LYS A 77 -11.93 8.20 7.63
N LYS A 78 -13.23 8.31 7.44
CA LYS A 78 -13.81 9.31 6.54
C LYS A 78 -13.39 10.72 6.99
N GLY A 79 -12.88 11.52 6.08
CA GLY A 79 -12.37 12.87 6.32
C GLY A 79 -10.85 12.93 6.55
N ASP A 80 -10.15 11.79 6.59
CA ASP A 80 -8.70 11.79 6.73
C ASP A 80 -8.03 12.27 5.44
N LYS A 81 -7.03 13.15 5.59
CA LYS A 81 -6.22 13.63 4.47
C LYS A 81 -5.04 12.71 4.26
N ILE A 82 -4.89 12.22 3.05
CA ILE A 82 -3.80 11.32 2.68
C ILE A 82 -3.15 11.77 1.37
N LYS A 83 -1.85 11.51 1.27
CA LYS A 83 -1.09 11.72 0.03
C LYS A 83 -1.04 10.41 -0.74
N VAL A 84 -1.44 10.47 -1.99
CA VAL A 84 -1.45 9.30 -2.87
C VAL A 84 -0.78 9.63 -4.20
N LYS A 85 -0.24 8.62 -4.84
CA LYS A 85 0.36 8.69 -6.17
C LYS A 85 -0.60 8.12 -7.20
N VAL A 86 -0.76 8.79 -8.32
CA VAL A 86 -1.58 8.29 -9.43
C VAL A 86 -0.87 7.13 -10.10
N LEU A 87 -1.48 5.95 -10.12
CA LEU A 87 -0.90 4.74 -10.70
C LEU A 87 -1.45 4.45 -12.09
N GLU A 88 -2.77 4.57 -12.25
CA GLU A 88 -3.45 4.22 -13.48
C GLU A 88 -4.69 5.09 -13.67
N ILE A 89 -4.91 5.55 -14.89
CA ILE A 89 -6.09 6.31 -15.28
C ILE A 89 -6.77 5.55 -16.42
N LYS A 90 -7.99 5.08 -16.17
CA LYS A 90 -8.86 4.43 -17.17
C LYS A 90 -10.06 5.31 -17.46
N THR A 91 -9.92 6.18 -18.42
CA THR A 91 -10.98 7.11 -18.83
C THR A 91 -12.20 6.39 -19.39
N ALA A 92 -11.98 5.25 -20.09
CA ALA A 92 -13.04 4.42 -20.63
C ALA A 92 -13.91 3.77 -19.54
N ASP A 93 -13.26 3.24 -18.49
CA ASP A 93 -13.92 2.57 -17.35
C ASP A 93 -14.35 3.56 -16.25
N GLN A 94 -14.01 4.84 -16.40
CA GLN A 94 -14.23 5.88 -15.41
C GLN A 94 -13.62 5.52 -14.04
N LYS A 95 -12.42 4.95 -14.06
CA LYS A 95 -11.69 4.51 -12.87
C LYS A 95 -10.29 5.10 -12.85
N ILE A 96 -9.90 5.61 -11.70
CA ILE A 96 -8.55 6.08 -11.43
C ILE A 96 -8.04 5.31 -10.23
N ARG A 97 -6.94 4.60 -10.42
CA ARG A 97 -6.26 3.86 -9.36
C ARG A 97 -5.12 4.70 -8.81
N VAL A 98 -5.10 4.82 -7.50
CA VAL A 98 -4.06 5.53 -6.77
C VAL A 98 -3.41 4.62 -5.74
N GLY A 99 -2.18 4.94 -5.34
CA GLY A 99 -1.44 4.19 -4.35
C GLY A 99 -0.77 5.11 -3.34
N MET A 100 -0.75 4.71 -2.10
CA MET A 100 -0.05 5.39 -1.03
C MET A 100 1.34 4.78 -0.81
N ARG A 101 1.49 3.48 -1.04
CA ARG A 101 2.74 2.75 -0.93
C ARG A 101 3.87 3.44 -1.71
N GLN A 102 3.58 3.89 -2.92
CA GLN A 102 4.54 4.52 -3.82
C GLN A 102 4.91 5.97 -3.42
N THR A 103 4.26 6.55 -2.42
CA THR A 103 4.64 7.86 -1.84
C THR A 103 5.61 7.72 -0.68
N LYS A 104 5.78 6.50 -0.15
CA LYS A 104 6.71 6.18 0.92
C LYS A 104 7.94 5.50 0.33
N GLU A 105 9.07 5.65 1.00
CA GLU A 105 10.27 4.87 0.67
C GLU A 105 9.97 3.38 0.84
N ASP A 106 10.45 2.58 -0.10
CA ASP A 106 10.29 1.12 0.00
C ASP A 106 11.20 0.60 1.13
N PRO A 107 10.66 0.00 2.19
CA PRO A 107 11.47 -0.55 3.26
C PRO A 107 12.46 -1.62 2.77
N PHE A 108 12.19 -2.25 1.62
CA PHE A 108 13.12 -3.17 0.96
C PHE A 108 14.37 -2.48 0.42
N ASP A 109 14.33 -1.18 0.13
CA ASP A 109 15.48 -0.44 -0.32
C ASP A 109 16.62 -0.45 0.71
N TRP A 110 16.29 -0.58 1.99
CA TRP A 110 17.25 -0.76 3.06
C TRP A 110 18.11 -2.04 2.89
N PHE A 111 17.58 -3.06 2.22
CA PHE A 111 18.29 -4.32 1.96
C PHE A 111 19.13 -4.30 0.68
N LYS A 112 18.94 -3.33 -0.23
CA LYS A 112 19.69 -3.27 -1.50
C LYS A 112 21.20 -3.18 -1.28
N ASP A 113 21.61 -2.48 -0.22
CA ASP A 113 23.01 -2.31 0.13
C ASP A 113 23.56 -3.42 1.04
N LYS A 114 22.72 -4.38 1.43
CA LYS A 114 23.10 -5.47 2.33
C LYS A 114 23.52 -6.70 1.54
N LYS A 115 24.56 -7.38 2.04
CA LYS A 115 25.05 -8.63 1.44
C LYS A 115 24.52 -9.84 2.19
N VAL A 116 24.33 -10.95 1.48
CA VAL A 116 24.01 -12.24 2.08
C VAL A 116 25.11 -12.59 3.11
N ASN A 117 24.71 -13.12 4.27
CA ASN A 117 25.55 -13.39 5.44
C ASN A 117 26.06 -12.13 6.17
N GLN A 118 25.54 -10.94 5.87
CA GLN A 118 25.83 -9.77 6.67
C GLN A 118 25.05 -9.82 7.98
N THR A 119 25.75 -9.58 9.09
CA THR A 119 25.13 -9.49 10.42
C THR A 119 24.42 -8.16 10.58
N ILE A 120 23.17 -8.22 11.02
CA ILE A 120 22.34 -7.06 11.36
C ILE A 120 21.76 -7.21 12.74
N THR A 121 21.64 -6.12 13.47
CA THR A 121 20.95 -6.10 14.77
C THR A 121 19.46 -5.91 14.54
N VAL A 122 18.68 -6.82 15.13
CA VAL A 122 17.22 -6.80 15.04
C VAL A 122 16.60 -6.81 16.44
N LYS A 123 15.44 -6.20 16.55
CA LYS A 123 14.65 -6.19 17.78
C LYS A 123 13.55 -7.24 17.70
N ILE A 124 13.38 -8.05 18.72
CA ILE A 124 12.30 -9.03 18.81
C ILE A 124 11.00 -8.31 19.14
N ILE A 125 10.00 -8.47 18.27
CA ILE A 125 8.66 -7.90 18.46
C ILE A 125 7.78 -8.89 19.20
N SER A 126 7.75 -10.14 18.74
CA SER A 126 7.00 -11.21 19.39
C SER A 126 7.65 -12.56 19.18
N THR A 127 7.28 -13.50 20.03
CA THR A 127 7.77 -14.89 20.00
C THR A 127 6.59 -15.83 19.84
N ASP A 128 6.66 -16.67 18.80
CA ASP A 128 5.64 -17.67 18.51
C ASP A 128 6.21 -19.08 18.57
N ASN A 129 5.35 -20.10 18.65
CA ASN A 129 5.74 -21.50 18.61
C ASN A 129 6.47 -21.88 17.30
N LYS A 130 6.28 -21.07 16.25
CA LYS A 130 6.87 -21.26 14.91
C LYS A 130 8.21 -20.55 14.74
N GLY A 131 8.55 -19.59 15.62
CA GLY A 131 9.78 -18.80 15.54
C GLY A 131 9.70 -17.46 16.24
N LEU A 132 10.51 -16.52 15.78
CA LEU A 132 10.59 -15.16 16.30
C LEU A 132 10.12 -14.18 15.23
N ILE A 133 9.36 -13.17 15.60
CA ILE A 133 9.08 -12.02 14.75
C ILE A 133 10.03 -10.91 15.17
N VAL A 134 10.85 -10.46 14.24
CA VAL A 134 11.91 -9.49 14.47
C VAL A 134 11.80 -8.31 13.52
N ARG A 135 12.28 -7.15 13.96
CA ARG A 135 12.35 -5.93 13.18
C ARG A 135 13.77 -5.37 13.21
N PRO A 136 14.43 -5.16 12.05
CA PRO A 136 15.70 -4.45 11.98
C PRO A 136 15.58 -3.02 12.51
N GLU A 137 16.63 -2.48 13.14
CA GLU A 137 16.57 -1.17 13.80
C GLU A 137 16.21 -0.01 12.86
N ASN A 138 16.56 -0.09 11.60
CA ASN A 138 16.31 0.98 10.62
C ASN A 138 15.35 0.55 9.51
N CYS A 139 14.47 -0.41 9.78
CA CYS A 139 13.49 -0.92 8.83
C CYS A 139 12.13 -1.08 9.53
N GLU A 140 11.06 -0.66 8.88
CA GLU A 140 9.71 -0.79 9.43
C GLU A 140 9.05 -2.15 9.14
N MET A 141 9.78 -3.08 8.50
CA MET A 141 9.27 -4.40 8.16
C MET A 141 9.57 -5.43 9.24
N ASP A 142 8.59 -6.29 9.48
CA ASP A 142 8.71 -7.43 10.37
C ASP A 142 9.09 -8.68 9.59
N PHE A 143 10.06 -9.42 10.10
CA PHE A 143 10.55 -10.67 9.51
C PHE A 143 10.37 -11.82 10.48
N GLN A 144 10.08 -12.99 9.92
CA GLN A 144 9.97 -14.19 10.73
C GLN A 144 11.26 -15.02 10.64
N ILE A 145 11.90 -15.22 11.79
CA ILE A 145 12.97 -16.21 11.97
C ILE A 145 12.31 -17.54 12.32
N LYS A 146 12.41 -18.52 11.45
CA LYS A 146 11.87 -19.86 11.71
C LYS A 146 12.59 -20.51 12.88
N LYS A 147 11.88 -21.36 13.62
CA LYS A 147 12.44 -22.10 14.76
C LYS A 147 13.73 -22.86 14.40
N SER A 148 13.81 -23.45 13.21
CA SER A 148 15.01 -24.15 12.72
C SER A 148 16.24 -23.27 12.49
N GLN A 149 16.06 -21.96 12.46
CA GLN A 149 17.11 -20.95 12.23
C GLN A 149 17.54 -20.22 13.52
N ILE A 150 16.94 -20.58 14.65
CA ILE A 150 17.28 -19.96 15.95
C ILE A 150 18.54 -20.56 16.54
N ALA A 151 18.77 -21.88 16.36
CA ALA A 151 19.94 -22.57 16.85
C ALA A 151 20.31 -23.72 15.93
N ILE A 152 21.59 -24.10 15.95
CA ILE A 152 22.13 -25.23 15.18
C ILE A 152 21.51 -26.55 15.65
N ASN A 153 21.35 -26.71 16.99
CA ASN A 153 20.71 -27.89 17.56
C ASN A 153 19.21 -27.65 17.77
N ALA A 154 18.38 -28.57 17.29
CA ALA A 154 16.93 -28.50 17.41
C ALA A 154 16.44 -28.41 18.88
N ALA A 155 17.18 -29.00 19.81
CA ALA A 155 16.88 -28.97 21.25
C ALA A 155 17.05 -27.57 21.86
N ASP A 156 17.96 -26.76 21.29
CA ASP A 156 18.27 -25.40 21.75
C ASP A 156 17.45 -24.33 21.03
N ALA A 157 16.78 -24.69 19.92
CA ALA A 157 15.91 -23.84 19.14
C ALA A 157 14.57 -23.61 19.86
N ARG A 158 14.63 -22.89 21.00
CA ARG A 158 13.47 -22.56 21.84
C ARG A 158 13.14 -21.07 21.74
N PRO A 159 12.08 -20.69 21.02
CA PRO A 159 11.65 -19.29 20.95
C PRO A 159 11.37 -18.68 22.34
N SER A 160 10.94 -19.48 23.31
CA SER A 160 10.64 -19.06 24.67
C SER A 160 11.84 -18.55 25.49
N ARG A 161 13.07 -18.70 25.00
CA ARG A 161 14.27 -18.11 25.62
C ARG A 161 14.40 -16.60 25.36
N PHE A 162 13.71 -16.12 24.35
CA PHE A 162 13.78 -14.73 23.91
C PHE A 162 12.58 -13.95 24.41
N THR A 163 12.84 -12.72 24.82
CA THR A 163 11.81 -11.82 25.36
C THR A 163 11.48 -10.74 24.33
N GLY A 164 10.20 -10.39 24.17
CA GLY A 164 9.82 -9.26 23.34
C GLY A 164 10.53 -7.97 23.77
N GLY A 165 11.11 -7.26 22.82
CA GLY A 165 11.92 -6.07 23.05
C GLY A 165 13.43 -6.30 23.11
N GLU A 166 13.89 -7.55 23.19
CA GLU A 166 15.31 -7.92 23.21
C GLU A 166 15.94 -7.68 21.82
N ARG A 167 17.23 -7.34 21.83
CA ARG A 167 18.02 -7.14 20.61
C ARG A 167 18.91 -8.35 20.38
N ILE A 168 18.90 -8.84 19.16
CA ILE A 168 19.75 -9.96 18.74
C ILE A 168 20.40 -9.65 17.40
N ASP A 169 21.58 -10.24 17.19
CA ASP A 169 22.28 -10.15 15.93
C ASP A 169 21.94 -11.34 15.04
N CYS A 170 21.49 -11.05 13.82
CA CYS A 170 21.08 -12.06 12.85
C CYS A 170 21.82 -11.86 11.52
N ALA A 171 22.09 -12.94 10.82
CA ALA A 171 22.60 -12.88 9.46
C ALA A 171 21.45 -12.87 8.45
N ILE A 172 21.62 -12.09 7.38
CA ILE A 172 20.67 -12.01 6.27
C ILE A 172 20.81 -13.24 5.39
#